data_da8cc93b6406b2d11056a2685294d7ef
#
_entry.id   da8cc93b6406b2d11056a2685294d7ef
#
_cell.length_a   1.000
_cell.length_b   1.000
_cell.length_c   1.000
_cell.angle_alpha   90.00
_cell.angle_beta   90.00
_cell.angle_gamma   90.00
#
_symmetry.space_group_name_H-M   'P 1'
#
loop_
_entity.id
_entity.type
_entity.pdbx_description
1 polymer ?
#
loop_
_entity_poly.entity_id
_entity_poly.type
_entity_poly.pdbx_seq_one_letter_code
_entity_poly.pdbx_strand_id
1 'polypeptide(L)'
;VVPNKHIRQFERLAQNMFICAPHISQIAALGALDSYPELNQNVETYKTNRAMLTEQLPKLGLANFAPPDGAFYFYVDVSEYTDNSVNFANEILDEVNVAVTPGIDFDPDRGLKTIRLSYACSSPDLKEGLRRLNNFMSKYRL
;
A
#
# COMPACT_ATOMS: atom_id res chain seq x y z
N VAL A 1 20.41 0.12 8.59
CA VAL A 1 21.33 -0.75 9.34
C VAL A 1 21.94 -1.75 8.38
N VAL A 2 23.26 -1.87 8.37
CA VAL A 2 23.99 -2.82 7.50
C VAL A 2 24.97 -3.65 8.34
N PRO A 3 25.25 -4.91 7.96
CA PRO A 3 26.28 -5.71 8.62
C PRO A 3 27.66 -5.03 8.55
N ASN A 4 28.46 -5.18 9.61
CA ASN A 4 29.77 -4.53 9.74
C ASN A 4 30.70 -4.75 8.53
N LYS A 5 30.70 -5.93 7.93
CA LYS A 5 31.51 -6.27 6.76
C LYS A 5 31.20 -5.43 5.51
N HIS A 6 30.04 -4.76 5.47
CA HIS A 6 29.61 -3.94 4.33
C HIS A 6 29.64 -2.43 4.61
N ILE A 7 29.89 -1.99 5.85
CA ILE A 7 29.85 -0.57 6.23
C ILE A 7 30.69 0.27 5.28
N ARG A 8 31.95 -0.13 5.03
CA ARG A 8 32.89 0.68 4.22
C ARG A 8 32.42 0.85 2.77
N GLN A 9 31.80 -0.16 2.18
CA GLN A 9 31.25 -0.05 0.82
C GLN A 9 30.08 0.92 0.77
N PHE A 10 29.16 0.81 1.75
CA PHE A 10 28.02 1.73 1.88
C PHE A 10 28.47 3.18 2.13
N GLU A 11 29.45 3.39 3.01
CA GLU A 11 30.03 4.73 3.23
C GLU A 11 30.57 5.36 1.95
N ARG A 12 31.32 4.59 1.14
CA ARG A 12 31.85 5.07 -0.14
C ARG A 12 30.74 5.43 -1.12
N LEU A 13 29.69 4.63 -1.21
CA LEU A 13 28.56 4.94 -2.07
C LEU A 13 27.83 6.20 -1.58
N ALA A 14 27.49 6.26 -0.29
CA ALA A 14 26.79 7.39 0.30
C ALA A 14 27.55 8.70 0.13
N GLN A 15 28.85 8.71 0.43
CA GLN A 15 29.67 9.93 0.33
C GLN A 15 29.81 10.47 -1.10
N ASN A 16 29.65 9.62 -2.12
CA ASN A 16 29.78 10.03 -3.53
C ASN A 16 28.42 10.29 -4.18
N MET A 17 27.32 9.68 -3.70
CA MET A 17 25.99 9.86 -4.28
C MET A 17 25.24 11.06 -3.70
N PHE A 18 25.31 11.29 -2.40
CA PHE A 18 24.51 12.34 -1.73
C PHE A 18 25.16 12.96 -0.50
N ILE A 19 26.34 12.51 -0.08
CA ILE A 19 27.13 13.00 1.07
C ILE A 19 26.42 12.71 2.41
N CYS A 20 25.28 13.39 2.67
CA CYS A 20 24.43 13.18 3.84
C CYS A 20 22.99 13.62 3.53
N ALA A 21 22.05 13.18 4.36
CA ALA A 21 20.67 13.68 4.30
C ALA A 21 20.61 15.18 4.66
N PRO A 22 19.66 15.95 4.10
CA PRO A 22 19.47 17.35 4.48
C PRO A 22 19.28 17.52 5.99
N HIS A 23 19.87 18.57 6.57
CA HIS A 23 19.84 18.78 8.01
C HIS A 23 18.42 18.79 8.60
N ILE A 24 17.48 19.47 7.93
CA ILE A 24 16.08 19.51 8.38
C ILE A 24 15.46 18.11 8.45
N SER A 25 15.78 17.22 7.53
CA SER A 25 15.30 15.83 7.54
C SER A 25 15.86 15.03 8.71
N GLN A 26 17.11 15.30 9.11
CA GLN A 26 17.72 14.66 10.27
C GLN A 26 17.03 15.11 11.58
N ILE A 27 16.74 16.41 11.71
CA ILE A 27 16.00 16.94 12.87
C ILE A 27 14.57 16.39 12.89
N ALA A 28 13.90 16.35 11.74
CA ALA A 28 12.56 15.76 11.65
C ALA A 28 12.55 14.27 12.06
N ALA A 29 13.57 13.50 11.65
CA ALA A 29 13.70 12.10 12.04
C ALA A 29 13.86 11.92 13.56
N LEU A 30 14.63 12.79 14.25
CA LEU A 30 14.72 12.77 15.69
C LEU A 30 13.37 13.04 16.35
N GLY A 31 12.63 14.06 15.90
CA GLY A 31 11.29 14.34 16.37
C GLY A 31 10.32 13.17 16.15
N ALA A 32 10.39 12.51 14.98
CA ALA A 32 9.58 11.34 14.70
C ALA A 32 9.86 10.15 15.65
N LEU A 33 11.13 9.93 16.02
CA LEU A 33 11.51 8.88 16.98
C LEU A 33 10.99 9.15 18.40
N ASP A 34 10.72 10.39 18.74
CA ASP A 34 10.17 10.79 20.04
C ASP A 34 8.63 10.87 20.04
N SER A 35 7.98 10.67 18.89
CA SER A 35 6.52 10.81 18.71
C SER A 35 5.76 9.47 18.74
N TYR A 36 6.22 8.51 19.53
CA TYR A 36 5.57 7.19 19.63
C TYR A 36 4.07 7.22 19.98
N PRO A 37 3.58 8.10 20.88
CA PRO A 37 2.14 8.15 21.17
C PRO A 37 1.29 8.47 19.95
N GLU A 38 1.68 9.45 19.14
CA GLU A 38 1.00 9.84 17.91
C GLU A 38 1.09 8.74 16.83
N LEU A 39 2.28 8.14 16.68
CA LEU A 39 2.49 7.04 15.75
C LEU A 39 1.62 5.83 16.09
N ASN A 40 1.47 5.50 17.36
CA ASN A 40 0.61 4.42 17.81
C ASN A 40 -0.88 4.70 17.52
N GLN A 41 -1.34 5.94 17.58
CA GLN A 41 -2.71 6.29 17.19
C GLN A 41 -2.97 5.99 15.73
N ASN A 42 -2.00 6.27 14.84
CA ASN A 42 -2.09 5.91 13.42
C ASN A 42 -2.15 4.38 13.25
N VAL A 43 -1.34 3.63 14.00
CA VAL A 43 -1.34 2.15 13.98
C VAL A 43 -2.71 1.60 14.39
N GLU A 44 -3.36 2.15 15.41
CA GLU A 44 -4.72 1.72 15.81
C GLU A 44 -5.76 2.01 14.72
N THR A 45 -5.66 3.16 14.05
CA THR A 45 -6.49 3.46 12.88
C THR A 45 -6.27 2.43 11.77
N TYR A 46 -5.01 2.08 11.46
CA TYR A 46 -4.69 1.10 10.44
C TYR A 46 -5.14 -0.31 10.80
N LYS A 47 -5.09 -0.71 12.07
CA LYS A 47 -5.67 -1.99 12.53
C LYS A 47 -7.17 -2.06 12.27
N THR A 48 -7.88 -0.97 12.57
CA THR A 48 -9.33 -0.86 12.30
C THR A 48 -9.62 -0.95 10.80
N ASN A 49 -8.86 -0.23 10.00
CA ASN A 49 -8.97 -0.24 8.55
C ASN A 49 -8.65 -1.61 7.95
N ARG A 50 -7.61 -2.27 8.44
CA ARG A 50 -7.25 -3.64 8.05
C ARG A 50 -8.38 -4.62 8.32
N ALA A 51 -8.97 -4.58 9.51
CA ALA A 51 -10.10 -5.45 9.86
C ALA A 51 -11.29 -5.22 8.92
N MET A 52 -11.60 -3.96 8.60
CA MET A 52 -12.64 -3.58 7.66
C MET A 52 -12.39 -4.15 6.26
N LEU A 53 -11.18 -3.99 5.71
CA LEU A 53 -10.83 -4.54 4.40
C LEU A 53 -10.87 -6.07 4.38
N THR A 54 -10.35 -6.73 5.43
CA THR A 54 -10.39 -8.20 5.55
C THR A 54 -11.82 -8.73 5.45
N GLU A 55 -12.79 -8.01 6.05
CA GLU A 55 -14.21 -8.38 6.00
C GLU A 55 -14.86 -8.02 4.66
N GLN A 56 -14.55 -6.86 4.11
CA GLN A 56 -15.31 -6.31 2.97
C GLN A 56 -14.77 -6.78 1.61
N LEU A 57 -13.46 -6.96 1.42
CA LEU A 57 -12.89 -7.36 0.13
C LEU A 57 -13.50 -8.67 -0.40
N PRO A 58 -13.67 -9.73 0.39
CA PRO A 58 -14.35 -10.94 -0.10
C PRO A 58 -15.77 -10.70 -0.61
N LYS A 59 -16.53 -9.80 0.04
CA LYS A 59 -17.89 -9.43 -0.38
C LYS A 59 -17.92 -8.67 -1.72
N LEU A 60 -16.80 -8.03 -2.06
CA LEU A 60 -16.59 -7.36 -3.35
C LEU A 60 -16.15 -8.32 -4.46
N GLY A 61 -15.91 -9.59 -4.16
CA GLY A 61 -15.31 -10.55 -5.08
C GLY A 61 -13.77 -10.54 -5.07
N LEU A 62 -13.15 -9.76 -4.20
CA LEU A 62 -11.70 -9.61 -4.09
C LEU A 62 -11.17 -10.44 -2.91
N ALA A 63 -11.48 -11.75 -2.90
CA ALA A 63 -11.18 -12.64 -1.78
C ALA A 63 -9.76 -13.21 -1.79
N ASN A 64 -9.09 -13.19 -2.95
CA ASN A 64 -7.78 -13.80 -3.12
C ASN A 64 -6.67 -12.79 -2.82
N PHE A 65 -6.21 -12.74 -1.58
CA PHE A 65 -5.12 -11.88 -1.12
C PHE A 65 -4.25 -12.57 -0.08
N ALA A 66 -2.98 -12.18 -0.03
CA ALA A 66 -2.08 -12.63 1.02
C ALA A 66 -2.50 -12.03 2.38
N PRO A 67 -2.38 -12.77 3.50
CA PRO A 67 -2.65 -12.24 4.83
C PRO A 67 -1.89 -10.94 5.08
N PRO A 68 -2.57 -9.83 5.46
CA PRO A 68 -1.93 -8.52 5.65
C PRO A 68 -1.31 -8.41 7.05
N ASP A 69 -0.35 -9.28 7.38
CA ASP A 69 0.26 -9.38 8.70
C ASP A 69 1.26 -8.25 8.99
N GLY A 70 1.68 -7.54 7.95
CA GLY A 70 2.59 -6.39 8.05
C GLY A 70 2.25 -5.29 7.05
N ALA A 71 3.01 -4.19 7.10
CA ALA A 71 2.82 -3.00 6.27
C ALA A 71 1.43 -2.36 6.47
N PHE A 72 0.90 -1.70 5.45
CA PHE A 72 -0.37 -0.95 5.49
C PHE A 72 -1.16 -1.09 4.19
N TYR A 73 -1.07 -2.24 3.53
CA TYR A 73 -1.77 -2.52 2.27
C TYR A 73 -2.17 -3.99 2.15
N PHE A 74 -3.16 -4.24 1.30
CA PHE A 74 -3.50 -5.56 0.78
C PHE A 74 -2.87 -5.73 -0.60
N TYR A 75 -2.38 -6.92 -0.90
CA TYR A 75 -1.94 -7.34 -2.22
C TYR A 75 -2.91 -8.39 -2.73
N VAL A 76 -3.72 -8.00 -3.71
CA VAL A 76 -4.92 -8.73 -4.13
C VAL A 76 -4.73 -9.29 -5.52
N ASP A 77 -5.01 -10.56 -5.70
CA ASP A 77 -5.10 -11.20 -7.01
C ASP A 77 -6.42 -10.82 -7.68
N VAL A 78 -6.32 -10.27 -8.88
CA VAL A 78 -7.45 -9.84 -9.73
C VAL A 78 -7.47 -10.58 -11.07
N SER A 79 -6.81 -11.73 -11.15
CA SER A 79 -6.69 -12.52 -12.39
C SER A 79 -8.03 -12.99 -12.95
N GLU A 80 -9.09 -13.05 -12.12
CA GLU A 80 -10.45 -13.35 -12.56
C GLU A 80 -11.11 -12.19 -13.34
N TYR A 81 -10.59 -10.98 -13.20
CA TYR A 81 -11.18 -9.76 -13.76
C TYR A 81 -10.34 -9.14 -14.87
N THR A 82 -9.03 -9.38 -14.87
CA THR A 82 -8.11 -8.78 -15.82
C THR A 82 -6.83 -9.58 -15.99
N ASP A 83 -6.20 -9.44 -17.14
CA ASP A 83 -4.82 -9.85 -17.41
C ASP A 83 -3.85 -8.64 -17.46
N ASN A 84 -4.36 -7.42 -17.20
CA ASN A 84 -3.59 -6.18 -17.22
C ASN A 84 -3.97 -5.26 -16.04
N SER A 85 -3.24 -5.39 -14.95
CA SER A 85 -3.48 -4.61 -13.72
C SER A 85 -3.33 -3.09 -13.90
N VAL A 86 -2.56 -2.63 -14.90
CA VAL A 86 -2.40 -1.20 -15.19
C VAL A 86 -3.70 -0.64 -15.75
N ASN A 87 -4.28 -1.31 -16.77
CA ASN A 87 -5.56 -0.91 -17.34
C ASN A 87 -6.66 -0.98 -16.28
N PHE A 88 -6.71 -2.05 -15.50
CA PHE A 88 -7.70 -2.24 -14.45
C PHE A 88 -7.62 -1.15 -13.36
N ALA A 89 -6.41 -0.77 -12.94
CA ALA A 89 -6.21 0.32 -11.99
C ALA A 89 -6.67 1.68 -12.56
N ASN A 90 -6.39 1.94 -13.84
CA ASN A 90 -6.84 3.15 -14.52
C ASN A 90 -8.38 3.18 -14.66
N GLU A 91 -9.03 2.09 -15.01
CA GLU A 91 -10.50 1.99 -15.08
C GLU A 91 -11.14 2.27 -13.71
N ILE A 92 -10.60 1.71 -12.62
CA ILE A 92 -11.08 2.01 -11.26
C ILE A 92 -10.93 3.50 -10.95
N LEU A 93 -9.78 4.10 -11.32
CA LEU A 93 -9.54 5.51 -11.07
C LEU A 93 -10.52 6.39 -11.85
N ASP A 94 -10.66 6.14 -13.15
CA ASP A 94 -11.46 6.96 -14.06
C ASP A 94 -12.96 6.86 -13.78
N GLU A 95 -13.47 5.67 -13.42
CA GLU A 95 -14.90 5.46 -13.25
C GLU A 95 -15.41 5.79 -11.85
N VAL A 96 -14.60 5.50 -10.82
CA VAL A 96 -15.07 5.63 -9.43
C VAL A 96 -14.17 6.48 -8.54
N ASN A 97 -13.13 7.09 -9.10
CA ASN A 97 -12.16 7.94 -8.39
C ASN A 97 -11.55 7.25 -7.17
N VAL A 98 -11.15 5.98 -7.32
CA VAL A 98 -10.41 5.23 -6.32
C VAL A 98 -9.05 4.86 -6.91
N ALA A 99 -7.98 5.32 -6.27
CA ALA A 99 -6.62 4.99 -6.68
C ALA A 99 -6.17 3.67 -6.07
N VAL A 100 -5.77 2.74 -6.92
CA VAL A 100 -5.09 1.49 -6.55
C VAL A 100 -3.76 1.41 -7.29
N THR A 101 -2.81 0.65 -6.78
CA THR A 101 -1.51 0.52 -7.45
C THR A 101 -1.47 -0.79 -8.23
N PRO A 102 -1.12 -0.80 -9.52
CA PRO A 102 -0.93 -2.04 -10.27
C PRO A 102 0.23 -2.85 -9.71
N GLY A 103 0.09 -4.16 -9.68
CA GLY A 103 1.09 -5.06 -9.10
C GLY A 103 2.39 -5.12 -9.87
N ILE A 104 2.39 -4.77 -11.15
CA ILE A 104 3.60 -4.77 -12.01
C ILE A 104 4.74 -3.89 -11.45
N ASP A 105 4.42 -2.90 -10.64
CA ASP A 105 5.41 -2.06 -9.97
C ASP A 105 6.23 -2.82 -8.91
N PHE A 106 5.75 -4.01 -8.47
CA PHE A 106 6.34 -4.77 -7.36
C PHE A 106 6.71 -6.21 -7.73
N ASP A 107 6.02 -6.79 -8.70
CA ASP A 107 6.17 -8.20 -9.10
C ASP A 107 6.17 -8.30 -10.63
N PRO A 108 7.34 -8.45 -11.27
CA PRO A 108 7.42 -8.54 -12.72
C PRO A 108 6.78 -9.82 -13.29
N ASP A 109 6.61 -10.87 -12.48
CA ASP A 109 6.10 -12.16 -12.94
C ASP A 109 4.57 -12.23 -12.87
N ARG A 110 3.97 -11.79 -11.75
CA ARG A 110 2.53 -11.90 -11.49
C ARG A 110 1.80 -10.55 -11.41
N GLY A 111 2.55 -9.45 -11.43
CA GLY A 111 2.04 -8.13 -11.17
C GLY A 111 0.97 -7.64 -12.15
N LEU A 112 0.93 -8.18 -13.38
CA LEU A 112 -0.16 -7.89 -14.32
C LEU A 112 -1.53 -8.42 -13.88
N LYS A 113 -1.56 -9.32 -12.91
CA LYS A 113 -2.78 -9.95 -12.37
C LYS A 113 -3.05 -9.60 -10.90
N THR A 114 -2.36 -8.60 -10.38
CA THR A 114 -2.48 -8.18 -8.98
C THR A 114 -2.59 -6.67 -8.85
N ILE A 115 -3.24 -6.22 -7.77
CA ILE A 115 -3.31 -4.82 -7.38
C ILE A 115 -2.95 -4.66 -5.91
N ARG A 116 -2.47 -3.48 -5.54
CA ARG A 116 -2.20 -3.09 -4.16
C ARG A 116 -3.21 -2.05 -3.68
N LEU A 117 -3.86 -2.33 -2.55
CA LEU A 117 -4.82 -1.45 -1.89
C LEU A 117 -4.23 -0.98 -0.56
N SER A 118 -3.89 0.31 -0.45
CA SER A 118 -3.43 0.89 0.81
C SER A 118 -4.60 1.17 1.76
N TYR A 119 -4.40 0.92 3.06
CA TYR A 119 -5.32 1.32 4.12
C TYR A 119 -4.74 2.38 5.07
N ALA A 120 -3.65 3.03 4.66
CA ALA A 120 -3.03 4.13 5.39
C ALA A 120 -3.76 5.46 5.14
N CYS A 121 -5.02 5.53 5.52
CA CYS A 121 -5.89 6.69 5.39
C CYS A 121 -6.88 6.78 6.56
N SER A 122 -7.73 7.80 6.57
CA SER A 122 -8.81 7.89 7.56
C SER A 122 -9.85 6.78 7.34
N SER A 123 -10.46 6.28 8.42
CA SER A 123 -11.51 5.25 8.30
C SER A 123 -12.75 5.71 7.52
N PRO A 124 -13.20 6.98 7.59
CA PRO A 124 -14.26 7.49 6.72
C PRO A 124 -13.90 7.44 5.23
N ASP A 125 -12.68 7.86 4.86
CA ASP A 125 -12.24 7.83 3.46
C ASP A 125 -12.16 6.39 2.94
N LEU A 126 -11.68 5.46 3.77
CA LEU A 126 -11.65 4.04 3.41
C LEU A 126 -13.05 3.48 3.16
N LYS A 127 -14.02 3.82 4.01
CA LYS A 127 -15.42 3.40 3.83
C LYS A 127 -15.99 3.92 2.52
N GLU A 128 -15.73 5.18 2.18
CA GLU A 128 -16.19 5.74 0.92
C GLU A 128 -15.49 5.11 -0.27
N GLY A 129 -14.17 4.86 -0.19
CA GLY A 129 -13.43 4.14 -1.21
C GLY A 129 -13.99 2.73 -1.45
N LEU A 130 -14.29 1.99 -0.38
CA LEU A 130 -14.91 0.67 -0.47
C LEU A 130 -16.32 0.71 -1.11
N ARG A 131 -17.13 1.71 -0.78
CA ARG A 131 -18.44 1.91 -1.40
C ARG A 131 -18.32 2.14 -2.91
N ARG A 132 -17.36 2.97 -3.34
CA ARG A 132 -17.09 3.24 -4.74
C ARG A 132 -16.54 2.01 -5.47
N LEU A 133 -15.59 1.31 -4.85
CA LEU A 133 -15.04 0.08 -5.38
C LEU A 133 -16.11 -1.00 -5.52
N ASN A 134 -17.06 -1.08 -4.58
CA ASN A 134 -18.21 -1.98 -4.69
C ASN A 134 -19.07 -1.68 -5.94
N ASN A 135 -19.31 -0.40 -6.26
CA ASN A 135 -20.02 0.00 -7.46
C ASN A 135 -19.28 -0.44 -8.73
N PHE A 136 -17.95 -0.27 -8.77
CA PHE A 136 -17.15 -0.73 -9.87
C PHE A 136 -17.21 -2.26 -10.03
N MET A 137 -16.96 -2.99 -8.94
CA MET A 137 -16.95 -4.47 -8.96
C MET A 137 -18.32 -5.08 -9.24
N SER A 138 -19.42 -4.32 -9.08
CA SER A 138 -20.77 -4.82 -9.41
C SER A 138 -20.95 -5.20 -10.87
N LYS A 139 -20.12 -4.68 -11.79
CA LYS A 139 -20.10 -5.05 -13.21
C LYS A 139 -19.72 -6.51 -13.45
N TYR A 140 -18.97 -7.11 -12.55
CA TYR A 140 -18.41 -8.46 -12.65
C TYR A 140 -19.23 -9.49 -11.84
N ARG A 141 -20.30 -9.04 -11.18
CA ARG A 141 -21.20 -9.93 -10.44
C ARG A 141 -22.40 -10.25 -11.33
N LEU A 142 -22.55 -11.52 -11.64
CA LEU A 142 -23.76 -12.08 -12.28
C LEU A 142 -24.88 -12.21 -11.26
#